data_fdd802820af2fb62e6dc7815a652fc6d
#
_entry.id   fdd802820af2fb62e6dc7815a652fc6d
#
_cell.length_a   1.000
_cell.length_b   1.000
_cell.length_c   1.000
_cell.angle_alpha   90.00
_cell.angle_beta   90.00
_cell.angle_gamma   90.00
#
_symmetry.space_group_name_H-M   'P 1'
#
loop_
_entity.id
_entity.type
_entity.pdbx_description
1 polymer ?
#
loop_
_entity_poly.entity_id
_entity_poly.type
_entity_poly.pdbx_seq_one_letter_code
_entity_poly.pdbx_strand_id
1 'polypeptide(L)'
;MNIAIISLGCPKNQVDADVFCHALIKAGHQTVADPEQADIIIVNTCGFIQSAKEEAIENILMACQYKQQNPNLKVIVTGCLAERYKTQIVSEMPEVDAVVGIGSNAALPAIVERLTANGAGQVESYGPKCNMELGGARVISTPRHYAYLKIAEGCNNRCHYCAIPLIRGPLRSRPIDDCVAEARWLAGEGVKELILVAQDPTAYGEDWGKPGAVCELLDKLNTIEGIRWIRVLYAYPERISDEFIAALVRNNKVVPYLDLPIQHCDDEVLKNMNRRGGRKEIEDAIRRLRAAIPNITLRTTLIAGFPGETEEQYSELCDFVKTVKFDRLGCFAYSAEENTVAAKMDNQIDEEVKPRRADHIMELQAEISAEKEAEKVGKTYECICDGVDDETGMYLLRSAADCPEIDGSIMTPADTPLEAGAFYNVTITDADTYDLYGYAESKVEE
;
A
#
# COMPACT_ATOMS: atom_id res chain seq x y z
N MET A 1 5.57 -25.20 16.73
CA MET A 1 6.69 -24.24 16.87
C MET A 1 6.12 -22.84 16.93
N ASN A 2 6.80 -21.96 17.64
CA ASN A 2 6.47 -20.55 17.71
C ASN A 2 7.13 -19.80 16.54
N ILE A 3 6.36 -19.06 15.75
CA ILE A 3 6.84 -18.36 14.58
C ILE A 3 6.52 -16.86 14.74
N ALA A 4 7.54 -16.02 14.70
CA ALA A 4 7.36 -14.58 14.58
C ALA A 4 7.41 -14.19 13.10
N ILE A 5 6.53 -13.26 12.69
CA ILE A 5 6.47 -12.74 11.31
C ILE A 5 6.71 -11.23 11.38
N ILE A 6 7.78 -10.78 10.74
CA ILE A 6 8.08 -9.37 10.51
C ILE A 6 7.68 -9.06 9.08
N SER A 7 6.59 -8.31 8.89
CA SER A 7 6.09 -7.97 7.55
C SER A 7 6.36 -6.51 7.25
N LEU A 8 7.13 -6.25 6.19
CA LEU A 8 7.56 -4.93 5.77
C LEU A 8 6.93 -4.53 4.44
N GLY A 9 6.87 -3.23 4.20
CA GLY A 9 6.50 -2.67 2.92
C GLY A 9 5.00 -2.43 2.75
N CYS A 10 4.43 -2.78 1.59
CA CYS A 10 3.12 -2.31 1.17
C CYS A 10 1.97 -3.25 1.59
N PRO A 11 0.71 -2.76 1.54
CA PRO A 11 -0.49 -3.57 1.84
C PRO A 11 -0.59 -4.90 1.07
N LYS A 12 -0.07 -4.96 -0.17
CA LYS A 12 -0.04 -6.21 -0.94
C LYS A 12 0.87 -7.26 -0.31
N ASN A 13 2.02 -6.82 0.22
CA ASN A 13 2.96 -7.69 0.91
C ASN A 13 2.39 -8.17 2.26
N GLN A 14 1.61 -7.32 2.93
CA GLN A 14 0.90 -7.68 4.16
C GLN A 14 -0.16 -8.76 3.91
N VAL A 15 -0.97 -8.63 2.85
CA VAL A 15 -1.92 -9.70 2.46
C VAL A 15 -1.20 -11.02 2.14
N ASP A 16 -0.02 -10.96 1.52
CA ASP A 16 0.79 -12.16 1.28
C ASP A 16 1.22 -12.81 2.62
N ALA A 17 1.62 -12.00 3.61
CA ALA A 17 1.97 -12.47 4.95
C ALA A 17 0.76 -13.11 5.66
N ASP A 18 -0.41 -12.49 5.56
CA ASP A 18 -1.65 -13.03 6.14
C ASP A 18 -1.99 -14.43 5.60
N VAL A 19 -1.80 -14.63 4.27
CA VAL A 19 -2.06 -15.93 3.61
C VAL A 19 -1.09 -17.00 4.08
N PHE A 20 0.22 -16.75 4.06
CA PHE A 20 1.16 -17.79 4.51
C PHE A 20 1.15 -17.97 6.02
N CYS A 21 0.81 -16.95 6.82
CA CYS A 21 0.58 -17.08 8.25
C CYS A 21 -0.55 -18.09 8.53
N HIS A 22 -1.69 -17.95 7.83
CA HIS A 22 -2.77 -18.92 7.93
C HIS A 22 -2.32 -20.36 7.57
N ALA A 23 -1.53 -20.51 6.50
CA ALA A 23 -1.01 -21.80 6.09
C ALA A 23 -0.11 -22.44 7.17
N LEU A 24 0.72 -21.63 7.85
CA LEU A 24 1.57 -22.07 8.96
C LEU A 24 0.73 -22.51 10.18
N ILE A 25 -0.28 -21.72 10.53
CA ILE A 25 -1.21 -22.08 11.64
C ILE A 25 -1.94 -23.38 11.32
N LYS A 26 -2.41 -23.56 10.09
CA LYS A 26 -3.06 -24.79 9.63
C LYS A 26 -2.13 -26.01 9.67
N ALA A 27 -0.82 -25.80 9.48
CA ALA A 27 0.21 -26.84 9.64
C ALA A 27 0.55 -27.15 11.10
N GLY A 28 -0.10 -26.50 12.08
CA GLY A 28 0.07 -26.75 13.51
C GLY A 28 1.13 -25.90 14.21
N HIS A 29 1.57 -24.82 13.57
CA HIS A 29 2.46 -23.84 14.20
C HIS A 29 1.66 -22.75 14.93
N GLN A 30 2.31 -22.04 15.85
CA GLN A 30 1.72 -20.91 16.58
C GLN A 30 2.44 -19.62 16.19
N THR A 31 1.72 -18.52 16.05
CA THR A 31 2.31 -17.20 15.84
C THR A 31 2.53 -16.50 17.16
N VAL A 32 3.68 -15.82 17.29
CA VAL A 32 4.06 -15.02 18.46
C VAL A 32 4.40 -13.61 18.00
N ALA A 33 4.03 -12.62 18.82
CA ALA A 33 4.33 -11.22 18.51
C ALA A 33 5.78 -10.86 18.85
N ASP A 34 6.33 -11.47 19.90
CA ASP A 34 7.68 -11.21 20.40
C ASP A 34 8.69 -12.16 19.72
N PRO A 35 9.64 -11.64 18.91
CA PRO A 35 10.67 -12.44 18.27
C PRO A 35 11.58 -13.23 19.24
N GLU A 36 11.72 -12.78 20.49
CA GLU A 36 12.52 -13.49 21.49
C GLU A 36 11.92 -14.85 21.88
N GLN A 37 10.59 -14.99 21.71
CA GLN A 37 9.86 -16.23 22.02
C GLN A 37 9.75 -17.17 20.83
N ALA A 38 10.33 -16.79 19.68
CA ALA A 38 10.19 -17.54 18.45
C ALA A 38 11.22 -18.68 18.33
N ASP A 39 10.80 -19.79 17.76
CA ASP A 39 11.68 -20.83 17.22
C ASP A 39 12.12 -20.48 15.80
N ILE A 40 11.29 -19.73 15.07
CA ILE A 40 11.51 -19.27 13.69
C ILE A 40 11.06 -17.83 13.56
N ILE A 41 11.90 -17.00 12.92
CA ILE A 41 11.52 -15.64 12.49
C ILE A 41 11.41 -15.64 10.96
N ILE A 42 10.28 -15.19 10.43
CA ILE A 42 10.06 -14.99 9.00
C ILE A 42 10.03 -13.50 8.72
N VAL A 43 11.01 -13.02 7.94
CA VAL A 43 11.06 -11.61 7.49
C VAL A 43 10.46 -11.55 6.08
N ASN A 44 9.26 -10.98 5.97
CA ASN A 44 8.59 -10.72 4.71
C ASN A 44 8.97 -9.33 4.21
N THR A 45 9.86 -9.27 3.23
CA THR A 45 10.64 -8.09 2.87
C THR A 45 10.03 -7.25 1.76
N CYS A 46 10.29 -5.94 1.78
CA CYS A 46 10.13 -5.04 0.66
C CYS A 46 11.45 -4.90 -0.12
N GLY A 47 11.38 -4.70 -1.42
CA GLY A 47 12.57 -4.54 -2.29
C GLY A 47 12.28 -3.60 -3.46
N PHE A 48 11.39 -2.61 -3.24
CA PHE A 48 10.90 -1.74 -4.32
C PHE A 48 11.80 -0.52 -4.54
N ILE A 49 12.17 0.19 -3.49
CA ILE A 49 13.04 1.37 -3.53
C ILE A 49 14.20 1.20 -2.54
N GLN A 50 15.22 2.04 -2.64
CA GLN A 50 16.44 1.93 -1.84
C GLN A 50 16.18 1.92 -0.34
N SER A 51 15.39 2.87 0.18
CA SER A 51 15.08 2.95 1.61
C SER A 51 14.37 1.69 2.13
N ALA A 52 13.44 1.12 1.34
CA ALA A 52 12.76 -0.12 1.71
C ALA A 52 13.67 -1.35 1.66
N LYS A 53 14.73 -1.33 0.83
CA LYS A 53 15.77 -2.38 0.82
C LYS A 53 16.64 -2.27 2.08
N GLU A 54 17.01 -1.06 2.46
CA GLU A 54 17.79 -0.80 3.68
C GLU A 54 17.02 -1.25 4.92
N GLU A 55 15.77 -0.83 5.07
CA GLU A 55 14.88 -1.31 6.14
C GLU A 55 14.78 -2.84 6.18
N ALA A 56 14.61 -3.48 5.03
CA ALA A 56 14.53 -4.94 4.96
C ALA A 56 15.82 -5.62 5.39
N ILE A 57 16.98 -5.11 4.97
CA ILE A 57 18.29 -5.63 5.36
C ILE A 57 18.51 -5.46 6.87
N GLU A 58 18.21 -4.30 7.43
CA GLU A 58 18.31 -4.05 8.87
C GLU A 58 17.45 -5.04 9.67
N ASN A 59 16.21 -5.26 9.28
CA ASN A 59 15.33 -6.21 9.95
C ASN A 59 15.82 -7.67 9.82
N ILE A 60 16.41 -8.07 8.68
CA ILE A 60 17.03 -9.40 8.54
C ILE A 60 18.21 -9.53 9.50
N LEU A 61 19.08 -8.52 9.58
CA LEU A 61 20.23 -8.53 10.47
C LEU A 61 19.80 -8.56 11.94
N MET A 62 18.78 -7.79 12.32
CA MET A 62 18.19 -7.84 13.66
C MET A 62 17.64 -9.24 13.97
N ALA A 63 16.88 -9.85 13.05
CA ALA A 63 16.38 -11.20 13.22
C ALA A 63 17.51 -12.22 13.43
N CYS A 64 18.63 -12.08 12.71
CA CYS A 64 19.79 -12.93 12.86
C CYS A 64 20.52 -12.72 14.22
N GLN A 65 20.46 -11.52 14.82
CA GLN A 65 21.06 -11.26 16.13
C GLN A 65 20.43 -12.07 17.27
N TYR A 66 19.14 -12.40 17.19
CA TYR A 66 18.47 -13.27 18.17
C TYR A 66 19.08 -14.67 18.25
N LYS A 67 19.82 -15.12 17.23
CA LYS A 67 20.58 -16.39 17.27
C LYS A 67 21.71 -16.39 18.33
N GLN A 68 22.17 -15.21 18.77
CA GLN A 68 23.15 -15.12 19.85
C GLN A 68 22.56 -15.57 21.20
N GLN A 69 21.25 -15.35 21.38
CA GLN A 69 20.52 -15.76 22.58
C GLN A 69 19.90 -17.17 22.42
N ASN A 70 19.44 -17.48 21.22
CA ASN A 70 18.87 -18.79 20.87
C ASN A 70 19.57 -19.38 19.62
N PRO A 71 20.64 -20.19 19.79
CA PRO A 71 21.39 -20.76 18.67
C PRO A 71 20.57 -21.71 17.78
N ASN A 72 19.40 -22.18 18.24
CA ASN A 72 18.50 -23.03 17.47
C ASN A 72 17.49 -22.23 16.62
N LEU A 73 17.39 -20.93 16.84
CA LEU A 73 16.51 -20.06 16.07
C LEU A 73 16.79 -20.15 14.57
N LYS A 74 15.75 -20.21 13.78
CA LYS A 74 15.83 -20.20 12.32
C LYS A 74 15.31 -18.87 11.78
N VAL A 75 15.99 -18.31 10.77
CA VAL A 75 15.60 -17.09 10.08
C VAL A 75 15.28 -17.43 8.63
N ILE A 76 14.06 -17.09 8.22
CA ILE A 76 13.56 -17.26 6.84
C ILE A 76 13.34 -15.86 6.26
N VAL A 77 13.87 -15.60 5.07
CA VAL A 77 13.65 -14.35 4.33
C VAL A 77 12.76 -14.65 3.13
N THR A 78 11.65 -13.91 3.02
CA THR A 78 10.74 -13.97 1.87
C THR A 78 10.33 -12.57 1.41
N GLY A 79 9.44 -12.46 0.43
CA GLY A 79 8.93 -11.20 -0.07
C GLY A 79 9.67 -10.65 -1.28
N CYS A 80 9.51 -9.35 -1.52
CA CYS A 80 10.00 -8.69 -2.73
C CYS A 80 11.53 -8.62 -2.83
N LEU A 81 12.23 -8.37 -1.71
CA LEU A 81 13.69 -8.37 -1.68
C LEU A 81 14.23 -9.78 -1.96
N ALA A 82 13.68 -10.79 -1.27
CA ALA A 82 14.05 -12.19 -1.49
C ALA A 82 13.86 -12.63 -2.94
N GLU A 83 12.76 -12.21 -3.59
CA GLU A 83 12.52 -12.50 -5.00
C GLU A 83 13.52 -11.80 -5.93
N ARG A 84 13.92 -10.57 -5.59
CA ARG A 84 14.79 -9.74 -6.44
C ARG A 84 16.27 -10.10 -6.33
N TYR A 85 16.74 -10.41 -5.11
CA TYR A 85 18.16 -10.55 -4.78
C TYR A 85 18.56 -11.97 -4.29
N LYS A 86 17.83 -12.97 -4.70
CA LYS A 86 17.98 -14.39 -4.36
C LYS A 86 19.38 -14.84 -3.94
N THR A 87 20.28 -14.88 -4.92
CA THR A 87 21.66 -15.37 -4.75
C THR A 87 22.52 -14.45 -3.91
N GLN A 88 22.25 -13.14 -3.93
CA GLN A 88 23.02 -12.18 -3.13
C GLN A 88 22.71 -12.36 -1.64
N ILE A 89 21.43 -12.50 -1.25
CA ILE A 89 21.07 -12.77 0.16
C ILE A 89 21.74 -14.05 0.64
N VAL A 90 21.70 -15.12 -0.18
CA VAL A 90 22.33 -16.41 0.16
C VAL A 90 23.85 -16.26 0.38
N SER A 91 24.54 -15.49 -0.48
CA SER A 91 25.99 -15.36 -0.42
C SER A 91 26.48 -14.35 0.63
N GLU A 92 25.73 -13.26 0.86
CA GLU A 92 26.14 -12.15 1.71
C GLU A 92 25.61 -12.25 3.14
N MET A 93 24.55 -13.07 3.34
CA MET A 93 23.93 -13.30 4.65
C MET A 93 23.87 -14.81 4.98
N PRO A 94 25.02 -15.44 5.25
CA PRO A 94 25.08 -16.88 5.54
C PRO A 94 24.36 -17.28 6.82
N GLU A 95 24.02 -16.31 7.69
CA GLU A 95 23.23 -16.54 8.90
C GLU A 95 21.74 -16.81 8.63
N VAL A 96 21.25 -16.48 7.44
CA VAL A 96 19.87 -16.76 7.03
C VAL A 96 19.74 -18.26 6.71
N ASP A 97 18.77 -18.93 7.32
CA ASP A 97 18.56 -20.39 7.15
C ASP A 97 17.77 -20.71 5.89
N ALA A 98 16.86 -19.84 5.43
CA ALA A 98 16.15 -20.01 4.17
C ALA A 98 15.86 -18.70 3.44
N VAL A 99 15.97 -18.73 2.10
CA VAL A 99 15.55 -17.66 1.21
C VAL A 99 14.45 -18.18 0.28
N VAL A 100 13.28 -17.55 0.35
CA VAL A 100 12.06 -18.01 -0.30
C VAL A 100 11.53 -16.93 -1.23
N GLY A 101 11.49 -17.17 -2.54
CA GLY A 101 10.88 -16.26 -3.49
C GLY A 101 9.35 -16.25 -3.35
N ILE A 102 8.71 -15.15 -3.77
CA ILE A 102 7.25 -14.96 -3.65
C ILE A 102 6.42 -16.08 -4.28
N GLY A 103 6.91 -16.70 -5.37
CA GLY A 103 6.27 -17.84 -6.02
C GLY A 103 6.33 -19.13 -5.22
N SER A 104 7.03 -19.15 -4.09
CA SER A 104 7.18 -20.33 -3.20
C SER A 104 6.57 -20.11 -1.82
N ASN A 105 5.86 -19.01 -1.56
CA ASN A 105 5.25 -18.73 -0.24
C ASN A 105 4.32 -19.86 0.24
N ALA A 106 3.60 -20.52 -0.67
CA ALA A 106 2.77 -21.68 -0.34
C ALA A 106 3.58 -22.89 0.20
N ALA A 107 4.89 -22.95 -0.05
CA ALA A 107 5.77 -24.00 0.44
C ALA A 107 6.37 -23.70 1.84
N LEU A 108 6.11 -22.52 2.43
CA LEU A 108 6.66 -22.14 3.74
C LEU A 108 6.42 -23.19 4.84
N PRO A 109 5.24 -23.82 4.99
CA PRO A 109 5.06 -24.87 6.00
C PRO A 109 6.06 -26.05 5.82
N ALA A 110 6.24 -26.52 4.60
CA ALA A 110 7.18 -27.61 4.30
C ALA A 110 8.65 -27.18 4.48
N ILE A 111 8.97 -25.90 4.21
CA ILE A 111 10.31 -25.33 4.45
C ILE A 111 10.60 -25.27 5.95
N VAL A 112 9.63 -24.87 6.76
CA VAL A 112 9.71 -24.87 8.22
C VAL A 112 10.00 -26.28 8.75
N GLU A 113 9.24 -27.30 8.30
CA GLU A 113 9.49 -28.71 8.67
C GLU A 113 10.91 -29.16 8.28
N ARG A 114 11.36 -28.77 7.08
CA ARG A 114 12.70 -29.13 6.61
C ARG A 114 13.80 -28.50 7.44
N LEU A 115 13.67 -27.22 7.83
CA LEU A 115 14.67 -26.51 8.64
C LEU A 115 14.77 -27.07 10.06
N THR A 116 13.72 -27.69 10.55
CA THR A 116 13.69 -28.30 11.89
C THR A 116 14.20 -29.74 11.91
N ALA A 117 14.35 -30.36 10.75
CA ALA A 117 15.00 -31.63 10.63
C ALA A 117 16.52 -31.49 10.84
N ASN A 118 17.12 -32.42 11.65
CA ASN A 118 18.54 -32.36 11.97
C ASN A 118 19.42 -32.40 10.71
N GLY A 119 20.37 -31.44 10.60
CA GLY A 119 21.36 -31.40 9.52
C GLY A 119 20.92 -30.66 8.25
N ALA A 120 19.82 -29.92 8.27
CA ALA A 120 19.43 -29.07 7.14
C ALA A 120 20.44 -27.91 7.01
N GLY A 121 21.11 -27.82 5.85
CA GLY A 121 21.82 -26.62 5.42
C GLY A 121 20.87 -25.51 5.02
N GLN A 122 21.42 -24.38 4.56
CA GLN A 122 20.62 -23.25 4.02
C GLN A 122 19.67 -23.74 2.92
N VAL A 123 18.41 -23.28 2.98
CA VAL A 123 17.34 -23.70 2.06
C VAL A 123 17.01 -22.59 1.08
N GLU A 124 17.01 -22.90 -0.20
CA GLU A 124 16.55 -21.99 -1.26
C GLU A 124 15.29 -22.54 -1.90
N SER A 125 14.29 -21.67 -2.15
CA SER A 125 13.06 -22.06 -2.83
C SER A 125 12.52 -20.93 -3.70
N TYR A 126 12.58 -21.10 -5.03
CA TYR A 126 12.17 -20.07 -6.00
C TYR A 126 11.21 -20.68 -7.03
N GLY A 127 9.93 -20.62 -6.74
CA GLY A 127 8.87 -20.99 -7.67
C GLY A 127 8.59 -19.92 -8.73
N PRO A 128 7.91 -20.29 -9.83
CA PRO A 128 7.39 -19.32 -10.78
C PRO A 128 6.47 -18.30 -10.10
N LYS A 129 6.59 -17.02 -10.47
CA LYS A 129 5.76 -15.94 -9.89
C LYS A 129 4.25 -16.16 -10.07
N CYS A 130 3.86 -16.88 -11.14
CA CYS A 130 2.46 -17.25 -11.36
C CYS A 130 1.89 -18.22 -10.30
N ASN A 131 2.74 -18.87 -9.51
CA ASN A 131 2.31 -19.75 -8.41
C ASN A 131 1.97 -18.98 -7.12
N MET A 132 2.28 -17.66 -7.08
CA MET A 132 1.91 -16.84 -5.95
C MET A 132 0.39 -16.77 -5.81
N GLU A 133 -0.10 -17.08 -4.62
CA GLU A 133 -1.52 -16.99 -4.27
C GLU A 133 -1.97 -15.53 -4.26
N LEU A 134 -3.10 -15.23 -4.85
CA LEU A 134 -3.63 -13.86 -4.96
C LEU A 134 -4.53 -13.48 -3.79
N GLY A 135 -4.98 -14.45 -3.01
CA GLY A 135 -5.87 -14.32 -1.87
C GLY A 135 -6.24 -15.71 -1.36
N GLY A 136 -7.33 -15.83 -0.66
CA GLY A 136 -7.80 -17.07 -0.07
C GLY A 136 -7.91 -16.99 1.45
N ALA A 137 -7.89 -18.13 2.12
CA ALA A 137 -7.93 -18.18 3.57
C ALA A 137 -6.68 -17.51 4.17
N ARG A 138 -6.88 -16.53 5.03
CA ARG A 138 -5.80 -15.75 5.65
C ARG A 138 -6.15 -15.34 7.08
N VAL A 139 -5.18 -14.90 7.83
CA VAL A 139 -5.40 -14.14 9.06
C VAL A 139 -5.67 -12.66 8.70
N ILE A 140 -6.19 -11.89 9.64
CA ILE A 140 -6.32 -10.45 9.51
C ILE A 140 -5.31 -9.84 10.46
N SER A 141 -4.24 -9.25 9.92
CA SER A 141 -3.18 -8.59 10.69
C SER A 141 -3.43 -7.09 10.92
N THR A 142 -4.34 -6.49 10.16
CA THR A 142 -4.81 -5.12 10.41
C THR A 142 -5.73 -5.07 11.64
N PRO A 143 -5.97 -3.88 12.22
CA PRO A 143 -7.12 -3.66 13.10
C PRO A 143 -8.40 -4.22 12.49
N ARG A 144 -9.28 -4.81 13.31
CA ARG A 144 -10.42 -5.61 12.81
C ARG A 144 -11.45 -4.83 11.97
N HIS A 145 -11.45 -3.51 12.05
CA HIS A 145 -12.45 -2.67 11.37
C HIS A 145 -12.09 -2.30 9.94
N TYR A 146 -10.85 -2.53 9.48
CA TYR A 146 -10.51 -2.41 8.06
C TYR A 146 -9.65 -3.58 7.59
N ALA A 147 -9.67 -3.84 6.29
CA ALA A 147 -8.80 -4.84 5.68
C ALA A 147 -8.48 -4.49 4.23
N TYR A 148 -7.28 -4.86 3.81
CA TYR A 148 -6.88 -4.80 2.42
C TYR A 148 -7.48 -5.98 1.65
N LEU A 149 -8.12 -5.71 0.51
CA LEU A 149 -8.58 -6.72 -0.44
C LEU A 149 -7.67 -6.66 -1.69
N LYS A 150 -6.76 -7.62 -1.81
CA LYS A 150 -5.90 -7.72 -2.98
C LYS A 150 -6.69 -8.31 -4.14
N ILE A 151 -6.98 -7.48 -5.16
CA ILE A 151 -7.82 -7.85 -6.32
C ILE A 151 -7.00 -8.34 -7.51
N ALA A 152 -5.73 -7.94 -7.61
CA ALA A 152 -4.83 -8.37 -8.67
C ALA A 152 -3.37 -8.32 -8.20
N GLU A 153 -2.47 -8.93 -8.97
CA GLU A 153 -1.03 -8.95 -8.75
C GLU A 153 -0.28 -8.74 -10.05
N GLY A 154 0.89 -8.09 -9.99
CA GLY A 154 1.70 -7.80 -11.14
C GLY A 154 1.19 -6.62 -11.96
N CYS A 155 1.96 -6.19 -12.96
CA CYS A 155 1.64 -4.98 -13.73
C CYS A 155 2.19 -5.05 -15.15
N ASN A 156 1.37 -4.63 -16.12
CA ASN A 156 1.72 -4.57 -17.54
C ASN A 156 2.07 -3.15 -18.02
N ASN A 157 2.08 -2.13 -17.15
CA ASN A 157 2.35 -0.75 -17.54
C ASN A 157 3.81 -0.52 -17.92
N ARG A 158 4.75 -1.27 -17.31
CA ARG A 158 6.19 -1.24 -17.62
C ARG A 158 6.78 0.17 -17.56
N CYS A 159 6.38 0.97 -16.56
CA CYS A 159 7.01 2.27 -16.33
C CYS A 159 8.51 2.09 -16.15
N HIS A 160 9.31 2.99 -16.76
CA HIS A 160 10.76 2.81 -16.86
C HIS A 160 11.50 2.88 -15.53
N TYR A 161 10.92 3.54 -14.51
CA TYR A 161 11.45 3.61 -13.15
C TYR A 161 11.08 2.40 -12.27
N CYS A 162 10.15 1.53 -12.72
CA CYS A 162 9.46 0.60 -11.85
C CYS A 162 10.02 -0.83 -11.96
N ALA A 163 10.43 -1.40 -10.83
CA ALA A 163 10.90 -2.77 -10.71
C ALA A 163 9.77 -3.81 -10.53
N ILE A 164 8.52 -3.42 -10.39
CA ILE A 164 7.40 -4.32 -10.11
C ILE A 164 7.26 -5.45 -11.14
N PRO A 165 7.33 -5.22 -12.47
CA PRO A 165 7.25 -6.32 -13.42
C PRO A 165 8.38 -7.36 -13.25
N LEU A 166 9.55 -6.91 -12.79
CA LEU A 166 10.70 -7.79 -12.51
C LEU A 166 10.49 -8.59 -11.22
N ILE A 167 9.76 -8.06 -10.24
CA ILE A 167 9.53 -8.69 -8.93
C ILE A 167 8.26 -9.54 -8.96
N ARG A 168 7.11 -8.94 -9.34
CA ARG A 168 5.76 -9.50 -9.22
C ARG A 168 5.22 -10.11 -10.53
N GLY A 169 5.90 -9.85 -11.66
CA GLY A 169 5.50 -10.37 -12.97
C GLY A 169 4.38 -9.59 -13.66
N PRO A 170 3.75 -10.19 -14.70
CA PRO A 170 2.65 -9.58 -15.43
C PRO A 170 1.37 -9.54 -14.60
N LEU A 171 0.42 -8.68 -15.02
CA LEU A 171 -0.90 -8.57 -14.41
C LEU A 171 -1.61 -9.94 -14.37
N ARG A 172 -2.12 -10.27 -13.20
CA ARG A 172 -3.01 -11.40 -12.93
C ARG A 172 -4.14 -10.93 -12.05
N SER A 173 -5.32 -10.82 -12.59
CA SER A 173 -6.54 -10.44 -11.87
C SER A 173 -7.15 -11.64 -11.17
N ARG A 174 -7.67 -11.43 -9.96
CA ARG A 174 -8.44 -12.45 -9.24
C ARG A 174 -9.85 -12.55 -9.81
N PRO A 175 -10.46 -13.73 -9.89
CA PRO A 175 -11.88 -13.84 -10.23
C PRO A 175 -12.74 -12.95 -9.32
N ILE A 176 -13.74 -12.29 -9.92
CA ILE A 176 -14.63 -11.38 -9.18
C ILE A 176 -15.30 -12.11 -8.02
N ASP A 177 -15.80 -13.32 -8.26
CA ASP A 177 -16.49 -14.09 -7.23
C ASP A 177 -15.59 -14.49 -6.05
N ASP A 178 -14.29 -14.71 -6.29
CA ASP A 178 -13.31 -14.95 -5.22
C ASP A 178 -13.09 -13.70 -4.36
N CYS A 179 -12.98 -12.52 -5.00
CA CYS A 179 -12.89 -11.24 -4.28
C CYS A 179 -14.15 -10.98 -3.44
N VAL A 180 -15.33 -11.24 -4.00
CA VAL A 180 -16.61 -11.07 -3.30
C VAL A 180 -16.76 -12.06 -2.14
N ALA A 181 -16.33 -13.31 -2.32
CA ALA A 181 -16.35 -14.31 -1.26
C ALA A 181 -15.45 -13.92 -0.08
N GLU A 182 -14.22 -13.45 -0.37
CA GLU A 182 -13.31 -12.95 0.67
C GLU A 182 -13.87 -11.70 1.34
N ALA A 183 -14.44 -10.77 0.60
CA ALA A 183 -15.05 -9.55 1.17
C ALA A 183 -16.24 -9.86 2.09
N ARG A 184 -17.06 -10.86 1.77
CA ARG A 184 -18.13 -11.34 2.67
C ARG A 184 -17.58 -11.97 3.94
N TRP A 185 -16.51 -12.76 3.82
CA TRP A 185 -15.84 -13.32 4.98
C TRP A 185 -15.28 -12.22 5.87
N LEU A 186 -14.58 -11.22 5.31
CA LEU A 186 -14.06 -10.06 6.03
C LEU A 186 -15.18 -9.28 6.76
N ALA A 187 -16.31 -9.06 6.09
CA ALA A 187 -17.49 -8.44 6.72
C ALA A 187 -17.99 -9.26 7.91
N GLY A 188 -18.02 -10.59 7.79
CA GLY A 188 -18.38 -11.52 8.87
C GLY A 188 -17.43 -11.49 10.07
N GLU A 189 -16.14 -11.15 9.84
CA GLU A 189 -15.13 -10.95 10.89
C GLU A 189 -15.20 -9.55 11.53
N GLY A 190 -16.11 -8.67 11.07
CA GLY A 190 -16.31 -7.33 11.63
C GLY A 190 -15.63 -6.20 10.86
N VAL A 191 -15.05 -6.46 9.71
CA VAL A 191 -14.45 -5.43 8.84
C VAL A 191 -15.55 -4.48 8.34
N LYS A 192 -15.31 -3.18 8.52
CA LYS A 192 -16.22 -2.10 8.09
C LYS A 192 -15.69 -1.37 6.85
N GLU A 193 -14.37 -1.30 6.66
CA GLU A 193 -13.73 -0.68 5.50
C GLU A 193 -12.94 -1.71 4.70
N LEU A 194 -13.24 -1.82 3.39
CA LEU A 194 -12.44 -2.58 2.42
C LEU A 194 -11.56 -1.62 1.62
N ILE A 195 -10.27 -1.90 1.59
CA ILE A 195 -9.29 -1.13 0.82
C ILE A 195 -8.82 -2.01 -0.34
N LEU A 196 -9.24 -1.67 -1.56
CA LEU A 196 -8.88 -2.42 -2.76
C LEU A 196 -7.45 -2.11 -3.15
N VAL A 197 -6.62 -3.14 -3.23
CA VAL A 197 -5.20 -3.00 -3.58
C VAL A 197 -4.81 -3.90 -4.75
N ALA A 198 -4.07 -3.32 -5.67
CA ALA A 198 -3.32 -3.94 -6.76
C ALA A 198 -2.17 -3.01 -7.12
N GLN A 199 -1.34 -3.35 -8.10
CA GLN A 199 -0.38 -2.39 -8.64
C GLN A 199 -1.06 -1.34 -9.55
N ASP A 200 -2.21 -1.71 -10.11
CA ASP A 200 -3.09 -0.85 -10.90
C ASP A 200 -4.50 -1.46 -10.92
N PRO A 201 -5.38 -1.09 -9.97
CA PRO A 201 -6.76 -1.59 -9.93
C PRO A 201 -7.58 -1.21 -11.16
N THR A 202 -7.25 -0.11 -11.83
CA THR A 202 -7.95 0.31 -13.04
C THR A 202 -7.67 -0.58 -14.24
N ALA A 203 -6.59 -1.40 -14.19
CA ALA A 203 -6.29 -2.44 -15.17
C ALA A 203 -6.92 -3.80 -14.85
N TYR A 204 -7.68 -3.92 -13.75
CA TYR A 204 -8.30 -5.18 -13.33
C TYR A 204 -9.21 -5.75 -14.42
N GLY A 205 -8.96 -7.02 -14.77
CA GLY A 205 -9.68 -7.74 -15.82
C GLY A 205 -9.10 -7.59 -17.23
N GLU A 206 -8.10 -6.71 -17.47
CA GLU A 206 -7.47 -6.58 -18.80
C GLU A 206 -6.84 -7.91 -19.27
N ASP A 207 -6.26 -8.69 -18.35
CA ASP A 207 -5.69 -10.01 -18.63
C ASP A 207 -6.73 -11.07 -19.02
N TRP A 208 -8.01 -10.81 -18.77
CA TRP A 208 -9.14 -11.64 -19.25
C TRP A 208 -9.77 -11.10 -20.53
N GLY A 209 -9.27 -9.98 -21.07
CA GLY A 209 -9.91 -9.26 -22.18
C GLY A 209 -11.19 -8.51 -21.77
N LYS A 210 -11.33 -8.16 -20.49
CA LYS A 210 -12.46 -7.40 -19.91
C LYS A 210 -11.95 -6.11 -19.25
N PRO A 211 -11.51 -5.11 -20.01
CA PRO A 211 -11.12 -3.83 -19.43
C PRO A 211 -12.32 -3.20 -18.69
N GLY A 212 -12.06 -2.57 -17.55
CA GLY A 212 -13.11 -1.98 -16.72
C GLY A 212 -13.87 -2.96 -15.81
N ALA A 213 -13.44 -4.22 -15.70
CA ALA A 213 -14.06 -5.21 -14.79
C ALA A 213 -14.06 -4.76 -13.32
N VAL A 214 -13.23 -3.79 -12.93
CA VAL A 214 -13.25 -3.17 -11.60
C VAL A 214 -14.61 -2.54 -11.29
N CYS A 215 -15.33 -2.02 -12.30
CA CYS A 215 -16.66 -1.43 -12.11
C CYS A 215 -17.68 -2.50 -11.67
N GLU A 216 -17.66 -3.68 -12.32
CA GLU A 216 -18.50 -4.82 -11.92
C GLU A 216 -18.13 -5.31 -10.52
N LEU A 217 -16.84 -5.34 -10.19
CA LEU A 217 -16.39 -5.71 -8.84
C LEU A 217 -16.93 -4.73 -7.79
N LEU A 218 -16.82 -3.42 -8.03
CA LEU A 218 -17.34 -2.40 -7.11
C LEU A 218 -18.85 -2.54 -6.92
N ASP A 219 -19.61 -2.79 -8.00
CA ASP A 219 -21.05 -3.00 -7.92
C ASP A 219 -21.42 -4.20 -7.02
N LYS A 220 -20.68 -5.31 -7.13
CA LYS A 220 -20.89 -6.48 -6.28
C LYS A 220 -20.45 -6.25 -4.82
N LEU A 221 -19.32 -5.60 -4.60
CA LEU A 221 -18.83 -5.28 -3.25
C LEU A 221 -19.77 -4.33 -2.51
N ASN A 222 -20.37 -3.37 -3.23
CA ASN A 222 -21.32 -2.41 -2.67
C ASN A 222 -22.57 -3.08 -2.07
N THR A 223 -22.91 -4.32 -2.47
CA THR A 223 -24.07 -5.06 -1.96
C THR A 223 -23.78 -5.82 -0.66
N ILE A 224 -22.53 -5.89 -0.21
CA ILE A 224 -22.13 -6.70 0.95
C ILE A 224 -22.57 -6.00 2.24
N GLU A 225 -23.44 -6.62 3.01
CA GLU A 225 -23.83 -6.15 4.33
C GLU A 225 -22.64 -6.16 5.29
N GLY A 226 -22.61 -5.24 6.26
CA GLY A 226 -21.52 -5.09 7.22
C GLY A 226 -20.35 -4.22 6.72
N ILE A 227 -20.10 -4.15 5.41
CA ILE A 227 -19.16 -3.18 4.84
C ILE A 227 -19.83 -1.82 4.70
N ARG A 228 -19.17 -0.78 5.21
CA ARG A 228 -19.63 0.61 5.13
C ARG A 228 -18.79 1.44 4.16
N TRP A 229 -17.48 1.22 4.11
CA TRP A 229 -16.56 1.93 3.23
C TRP A 229 -15.80 1.00 2.29
N ILE A 230 -15.65 1.43 1.06
CA ILE A 230 -14.81 0.79 0.02
C ILE A 230 -13.89 1.87 -0.52
N ARG A 231 -12.57 1.67 -0.40
CA ARG A 231 -11.54 2.59 -0.87
C ARG A 231 -10.76 1.98 -2.02
N VAL A 232 -10.41 2.79 -3.02
CA VAL A 232 -9.60 2.36 -4.18
C VAL A 232 -8.27 3.10 -4.16
N LEU A 233 -7.16 2.36 -4.12
CA LEU A 233 -5.80 2.92 -4.17
C LEU A 233 -5.12 2.62 -5.51
N TYR A 234 -4.14 3.44 -5.91
CA TYR A 234 -3.24 3.23 -7.06
C TYR A 234 -3.90 3.28 -8.45
N ALA A 235 -4.91 4.13 -8.65
CA ALA A 235 -5.55 4.31 -9.97
C ALA A 235 -4.62 5.03 -10.97
N TYR A 236 -4.73 4.66 -12.25
CA TYR A 236 -3.94 5.30 -13.31
C TYR A 236 -4.77 6.38 -14.02
N PRO A 237 -4.24 7.62 -14.18
CA PRO A 237 -4.97 8.74 -14.80
C PRO A 237 -5.55 8.39 -16.17
N GLU A 238 -4.77 7.72 -17.01
CA GLU A 238 -5.13 7.34 -18.38
C GLU A 238 -6.27 6.31 -18.46
N ARG A 239 -6.62 5.68 -17.35
CA ARG A 239 -7.69 4.68 -17.26
C ARG A 239 -8.93 5.19 -16.54
N ILE A 240 -8.98 6.46 -16.18
CA ILE A 240 -10.16 7.08 -15.56
C ILE A 240 -11.23 7.29 -16.65
N SER A 241 -11.99 6.24 -16.95
CA SER A 241 -13.09 6.29 -17.91
C SER A 241 -14.35 6.88 -17.28
N ASP A 242 -15.30 7.31 -18.14
CA ASP A 242 -16.61 7.80 -17.67
C ASP A 242 -17.38 6.70 -16.94
N GLU A 243 -17.22 5.42 -17.34
CA GLU A 243 -17.83 4.30 -16.63
C GLU A 243 -17.22 4.08 -15.25
N PHE A 244 -15.89 4.23 -15.11
CA PHE A 244 -15.24 4.14 -13.80
C PHE A 244 -15.73 5.26 -12.88
N ILE A 245 -15.81 6.50 -13.36
CA ILE A 245 -16.36 7.63 -12.59
C ILE A 245 -17.81 7.34 -12.20
N ALA A 246 -18.63 6.86 -13.16
CA ALA A 246 -20.01 6.47 -12.88
C ALA A 246 -20.10 5.35 -11.83
N ALA A 247 -19.16 4.38 -11.83
CA ALA A 247 -19.09 3.34 -10.83
C ALA A 247 -18.74 3.89 -9.43
N LEU A 248 -17.82 4.85 -9.34
CA LEU A 248 -17.53 5.53 -8.07
C LEU A 248 -18.75 6.26 -7.51
N VAL A 249 -19.53 6.94 -8.39
CA VAL A 249 -20.71 7.72 -7.99
C VAL A 249 -21.89 6.85 -7.58
N ARG A 250 -22.20 5.77 -8.35
CA ARG A 250 -23.41 4.94 -8.11
C ARG A 250 -23.26 4.02 -6.89
N ASN A 251 -22.04 3.72 -6.48
CA ASN A 251 -21.75 2.83 -5.36
C ASN A 251 -21.55 3.64 -4.08
N ASN A 252 -22.60 3.80 -3.28
CA ASN A 252 -22.64 4.67 -2.10
C ASN A 252 -21.68 4.29 -0.97
N LYS A 253 -21.13 3.06 -0.97
CA LYS A 253 -20.11 2.63 -0.02
C LYS A 253 -18.70 2.97 -0.50
N VAL A 254 -18.53 3.31 -1.78
CA VAL A 254 -17.24 3.78 -2.29
C VAL A 254 -17.01 5.19 -1.77
N VAL A 255 -15.98 5.34 -0.95
CA VAL A 255 -15.64 6.64 -0.35
C VAL A 255 -15.18 7.63 -1.42
N PRO A 256 -15.47 8.94 -1.26
CA PRO A 256 -15.04 9.98 -2.20
C PRO A 256 -13.52 10.26 -2.06
N TYR A 257 -12.72 9.25 -2.29
CA TYR A 257 -11.26 9.25 -2.21
C TYR A 257 -10.68 8.46 -3.36
N LEU A 258 -9.68 9.00 -4.04
CA LEU A 258 -8.96 8.28 -5.08
C LEU A 258 -7.48 8.60 -5.03
N ASP A 259 -6.64 7.56 -4.88
CA ASP A 259 -5.20 7.67 -5.06
C ASP A 259 -4.85 7.55 -6.54
N LEU A 260 -4.30 8.63 -7.10
CA LEU A 260 -4.04 8.84 -8.53
C LEU A 260 -2.57 9.24 -8.76
N PRO A 261 -1.61 8.29 -8.70
CA PRO A 261 -0.19 8.58 -8.85
C PRO A 261 0.13 9.08 -10.27
N ILE A 262 0.28 10.39 -10.46
CA ILE A 262 0.57 11.00 -11.78
C ILE A 262 2.06 10.94 -12.12
N GLN A 263 2.94 10.90 -11.13
CA GLN A 263 4.41 10.84 -11.15
C GLN A 263 5.07 12.15 -11.62
N HIS A 264 4.58 12.78 -12.66
CA HIS A 264 5.02 14.08 -13.20
C HIS A 264 3.90 14.74 -14.02
N CYS A 265 4.06 16.00 -14.43
CA CYS A 265 3.10 16.71 -15.27
C CYS A 265 3.63 17.11 -16.67
N ASP A 266 4.95 17.05 -16.90
CA ASP A 266 5.55 17.36 -18.19
C ASP A 266 5.44 16.18 -19.15
N ASP A 267 5.03 16.45 -20.39
CA ASP A 267 4.76 15.41 -21.40
C ASP A 267 6.01 14.63 -21.81
N GLU A 268 7.18 15.28 -21.87
CA GLU A 268 8.43 14.64 -22.25
C GLU A 268 8.93 13.73 -21.11
N VAL A 269 8.88 14.20 -19.87
CA VAL A 269 9.24 13.40 -18.70
C VAL A 269 8.31 12.20 -18.58
N LEU A 270 7.00 12.38 -18.71
CA LEU A 270 6.01 11.30 -18.68
C LEU A 270 6.26 10.27 -19.79
N LYS A 271 6.58 10.72 -21.01
CA LYS A 271 6.95 9.84 -22.10
C LYS A 271 8.23 9.05 -21.79
N ASN A 272 9.25 9.71 -21.23
CA ASN A 272 10.50 9.07 -20.81
C ASN A 272 10.29 8.09 -19.64
N MET A 273 9.30 8.33 -18.79
CA MET A 273 8.83 7.39 -17.77
C MET A 273 8.03 6.21 -18.35
N ASN A 274 7.74 6.18 -19.64
CA ASN A 274 6.82 5.24 -20.30
C ASN A 274 5.39 5.29 -19.74
N ARG A 275 4.92 6.49 -19.38
CA ARG A 275 3.50 6.74 -19.07
C ARG A 275 2.73 6.92 -20.37
N ARG A 276 1.51 6.37 -20.45
CA ARG A 276 0.71 6.34 -21.68
C ARG A 276 -0.06 7.64 -21.92
N GLY A 277 -0.38 8.37 -20.85
CA GLY A 277 -1.02 9.67 -20.90
C GLY A 277 -0.01 10.80 -20.67
N GLY A 278 -0.39 12.02 -21.08
CA GLY A 278 0.32 13.24 -20.83
C GLY A 278 -0.42 14.16 -19.86
N ARG A 279 0.04 15.41 -19.77
CA ARG A 279 -0.55 16.45 -18.90
C ARG A 279 -2.04 16.63 -19.16
N LYS A 280 -2.45 16.69 -20.42
CA LYS A 280 -3.85 16.91 -20.80
C LYS A 280 -4.77 15.82 -20.28
N GLU A 281 -4.36 14.55 -20.35
CA GLU A 281 -5.11 13.40 -19.84
C GLU A 281 -5.21 13.45 -18.32
N ILE A 282 -4.15 13.87 -17.62
CA ILE A 282 -4.12 14.05 -16.17
C ILE A 282 -5.10 15.16 -15.76
N GLU A 283 -5.00 16.34 -16.37
CA GLU A 283 -5.87 17.47 -16.08
C GLU A 283 -7.34 17.14 -16.38
N ASP A 284 -7.62 16.43 -17.48
CA ASP A 284 -8.97 16.00 -17.83
C ASP A 284 -9.53 14.98 -16.82
N ALA A 285 -8.75 14.01 -16.40
CA ALA A 285 -9.16 13.04 -15.38
C ALA A 285 -9.50 13.74 -14.04
N ILE A 286 -8.64 14.66 -13.58
CA ILE A 286 -8.86 15.43 -12.35
C ILE A 286 -10.12 16.29 -12.48
N ARG A 287 -10.30 17.00 -13.60
CA ARG A 287 -11.46 17.85 -13.84
C ARG A 287 -12.77 17.04 -13.85
N ARG A 288 -12.80 15.88 -14.54
CA ARG A 288 -13.98 15.00 -14.60
C ARG A 288 -14.31 14.40 -13.23
N LEU A 289 -13.31 13.97 -12.47
CA LEU A 289 -13.49 13.44 -11.12
C LEU A 289 -14.08 14.51 -10.19
N ARG A 290 -13.51 15.71 -10.14
CA ARG A 290 -14.01 16.81 -9.30
C ARG A 290 -15.40 17.30 -9.72
N ALA A 291 -15.72 17.24 -11.02
CA ALA A 291 -17.04 17.61 -11.52
C ALA A 291 -18.10 16.57 -11.14
N ALA A 292 -17.77 15.28 -11.15
CA ALA A 292 -18.70 14.19 -10.83
C ALA A 292 -18.83 13.95 -9.31
N ILE A 293 -17.75 14.19 -8.55
CA ILE A 293 -17.68 13.95 -7.09
C ILE A 293 -17.09 15.21 -6.45
N PRO A 294 -17.92 16.22 -6.12
CA PRO A 294 -17.44 17.54 -5.68
C PRO A 294 -16.54 17.52 -4.43
N ASN A 295 -16.74 16.55 -3.55
CA ASN A 295 -15.96 16.40 -2.30
C ASN A 295 -14.89 15.30 -2.39
N ILE A 296 -14.45 14.94 -3.61
CA ILE A 296 -13.44 13.91 -3.76
C ILE A 296 -12.09 14.36 -3.19
N THR A 297 -11.51 13.53 -2.34
CA THR A 297 -10.12 13.64 -1.92
C THR A 297 -9.25 13.01 -2.99
N LEU A 298 -8.40 13.79 -3.63
CA LEU A 298 -7.42 13.31 -4.60
C LEU A 298 -6.05 13.24 -3.95
N ARG A 299 -5.57 12.01 -3.81
CA ARG A 299 -4.18 11.73 -3.43
C ARG A 299 -3.34 11.51 -4.67
N THR A 300 -2.10 11.96 -4.67
CA THR A 300 -1.16 11.71 -5.75
C THR A 300 0.24 11.38 -5.25
N THR A 301 1.05 10.84 -6.14
CA THR A 301 2.48 10.60 -5.93
C THR A 301 3.25 11.19 -7.09
N LEU A 302 4.35 11.89 -6.78
CA LEU A 302 5.29 12.47 -7.72
C LEU A 302 6.68 11.85 -7.58
N ILE A 303 7.45 11.90 -8.65
CA ILE A 303 8.88 11.55 -8.68
C ILE A 303 9.64 12.77 -9.19
N ALA A 304 10.52 13.34 -8.37
CA ALA A 304 11.40 14.42 -8.73
C ALA A 304 12.82 13.92 -9.05
N GLY A 305 13.50 14.56 -10.01
CA GLY A 305 14.84 14.19 -10.40
C GLY A 305 14.91 12.94 -11.29
N PHE A 306 13.85 12.67 -12.07
CA PHE A 306 13.88 11.61 -13.08
C PHE A 306 14.97 11.90 -14.14
N PRO A 307 15.67 10.88 -14.70
CA PRO A 307 16.71 11.11 -15.70
C PRO A 307 16.28 12.01 -16.86
N GLY A 308 17.01 13.08 -17.07
CA GLY A 308 16.75 14.09 -18.10
C GLY A 308 15.76 15.19 -17.71
N GLU A 309 15.21 15.19 -16.49
CA GLU A 309 14.35 16.28 -15.99
C GLU A 309 15.12 17.59 -15.92
N THR A 310 14.70 18.61 -16.70
CA THR A 310 15.31 19.94 -16.68
C THR A 310 14.79 20.79 -15.52
N GLU A 311 15.44 21.93 -15.27
CA GLU A 311 14.99 22.87 -14.24
C GLU A 311 13.65 23.54 -14.63
N GLU A 312 13.42 23.76 -15.93
CA GLU A 312 12.15 24.30 -16.43
C GLU A 312 11.01 23.30 -16.21
N GLN A 313 11.21 22.02 -16.50
CA GLN A 313 10.22 20.95 -16.30
C GLN A 313 9.90 20.75 -14.80
N TYR A 314 10.92 20.83 -13.96
CA TYR A 314 10.76 20.81 -12.53
C TYR A 314 9.98 22.04 -12.01
N SER A 315 10.30 23.26 -12.48
CA SER A 315 9.55 24.48 -12.14
C SER A 315 8.08 24.35 -12.55
N GLU A 316 7.83 23.81 -13.74
CA GLU A 316 6.47 23.55 -14.22
C GLU A 316 5.71 22.54 -13.35
N LEU A 317 6.40 21.53 -12.80
CA LEU A 317 5.82 20.59 -11.85
C LEU A 317 5.42 21.29 -10.54
N CYS A 318 6.26 22.18 -10.02
CA CYS A 318 5.93 22.99 -8.85
C CYS A 318 4.70 23.89 -9.09
N ASP A 319 4.60 24.53 -10.24
CA ASP A 319 3.46 25.37 -10.61
C ASP A 319 2.19 24.54 -10.81
N PHE A 320 2.31 23.31 -11.32
CA PHE A 320 1.22 22.37 -11.44
C PHE A 320 0.67 21.98 -10.07
N VAL A 321 1.52 21.66 -9.09
CA VAL A 321 1.11 21.35 -7.71
C VAL A 321 0.35 22.51 -7.10
N LYS A 322 0.86 23.74 -7.21
CA LYS A 322 0.20 24.96 -6.71
C LYS A 322 -1.17 25.23 -7.36
N THR A 323 -1.31 24.88 -8.65
CA THR A 323 -2.53 25.13 -9.42
C THR A 323 -3.59 24.06 -9.14
N VAL A 324 -3.20 22.80 -9.14
CA VAL A 324 -4.14 21.65 -8.96
C VAL A 324 -4.58 21.54 -7.52
N LYS A 325 -3.69 21.82 -6.55
CA LYS A 325 -3.94 21.69 -5.11
C LYS A 325 -4.51 20.30 -4.78
N PHE A 326 -3.67 19.29 -4.86
CA PHE A 326 -4.05 17.95 -4.41
C PHE A 326 -4.37 17.96 -2.91
N ASP A 327 -5.29 17.11 -2.48
CA ASP A 327 -5.66 16.99 -1.07
C ASP A 327 -4.57 16.26 -0.28
N ARG A 328 -3.96 15.27 -0.90
CA ARG A 328 -2.83 14.52 -0.37
C ARG A 328 -1.78 14.34 -1.47
N LEU A 329 -0.51 14.55 -1.16
CA LEU A 329 0.58 14.37 -2.12
C LEU A 329 1.82 13.85 -1.39
N GLY A 330 2.46 12.84 -1.99
CA GLY A 330 3.80 12.40 -1.65
C GLY A 330 4.74 12.64 -2.83
N CYS A 331 5.92 13.20 -2.59
CA CYS A 331 6.96 13.33 -3.58
C CYS A 331 8.20 12.53 -3.18
N PHE A 332 8.70 11.71 -4.09
CA PHE A 332 9.90 10.91 -3.89
C PHE A 332 11.03 11.37 -4.80
N ALA A 333 12.23 11.40 -4.28
CA ALA A 333 13.42 11.50 -5.10
C ALA A 333 13.53 10.25 -5.99
N TYR A 334 13.85 10.42 -7.27
CA TYR A 334 14.04 9.28 -8.16
C TYR A 334 15.15 8.36 -7.64
N SER A 335 14.83 7.08 -7.50
CA SER A 335 15.77 6.02 -7.13
C SER A 335 16.10 5.17 -8.36
N ALA A 336 17.39 5.03 -8.66
CA ALA A 336 17.87 4.24 -9.79
C ALA A 336 17.83 2.74 -9.46
N GLU A 337 16.68 2.12 -9.70
CA GLU A 337 16.47 0.71 -9.39
C GLU A 337 17.11 -0.20 -10.43
N GLU A 338 17.93 -1.15 -9.98
CA GLU A 338 18.67 -2.08 -10.82
C GLU A 338 17.77 -2.82 -11.82
N ASN A 339 18.26 -2.98 -13.02
CA ASN A 339 17.59 -3.62 -14.15
C ASN A 339 16.34 -2.90 -14.67
N THR A 340 16.01 -1.71 -14.17
CA THR A 340 15.01 -0.84 -14.79
C THR A 340 15.58 -0.12 -16.01
N VAL A 341 14.71 0.37 -16.88
CA VAL A 341 15.13 1.13 -18.06
C VAL A 341 15.72 2.48 -17.64
N ALA A 342 15.07 3.17 -16.68
CA ALA A 342 15.49 4.49 -16.23
C ALA A 342 16.88 4.48 -15.56
N ALA A 343 17.25 3.40 -14.87
CA ALA A 343 18.59 3.27 -14.28
C ALA A 343 19.73 3.22 -15.31
N LYS A 344 19.40 2.94 -16.58
CA LYS A 344 20.37 2.86 -17.69
C LYS A 344 20.38 4.09 -18.59
N MET A 345 19.57 5.10 -18.29
CA MET A 345 19.55 6.36 -19.02
C MET A 345 20.82 7.19 -18.72
N ASP A 346 21.38 7.84 -19.73
CA ASP A 346 22.64 8.58 -19.60
C ASP A 346 22.49 9.89 -18.80
N ASN A 347 21.31 10.51 -18.85
CA ASN A 347 21.06 11.84 -18.26
C ASN A 347 20.61 11.74 -16.79
N GLN A 348 21.34 11.00 -15.96
CA GLN A 348 21.05 10.94 -14.53
C GLN A 348 21.21 12.31 -13.88
N ILE A 349 20.30 12.66 -13.00
CA ILE A 349 20.37 13.87 -12.18
C ILE A 349 21.27 13.59 -10.96
N ASP A 350 22.02 14.61 -10.53
CA ASP A 350 22.89 14.51 -9.35
C ASP A 350 22.12 14.06 -8.13
N GLU A 351 22.71 13.18 -7.33
CA GLU A 351 22.08 12.58 -6.16
C GLU A 351 21.69 13.62 -5.09
N GLU A 352 22.36 14.76 -5.02
CA GLU A 352 22.00 15.87 -4.11
C GLU A 352 20.83 16.72 -4.61
N VAL A 353 20.60 16.75 -5.93
CA VAL A 353 19.51 17.54 -6.54
C VAL A 353 18.16 16.86 -6.36
N LYS A 354 18.11 15.54 -6.48
CA LYS A 354 16.86 14.76 -6.41
C LYS A 354 16.10 14.96 -5.08
N PRO A 355 16.71 14.74 -3.89
CA PRO A 355 16.04 14.96 -2.63
C PRO A 355 15.65 16.43 -2.44
N ARG A 356 16.51 17.39 -2.79
CA ARG A 356 16.20 18.81 -2.68
C ARG A 356 14.95 19.20 -3.48
N ARG A 357 14.77 18.64 -4.70
CA ARG A 357 13.56 18.86 -5.51
C ARG A 357 12.33 18.22 -4.84
N ALA A 358 12.47 17.00 -4.34
CA ALA A 358 11.38 16.32 -3.67
C ALA A 358 10.94 17.05 -2.39
N ASP A 359 11.89 17.45 -1.54
CA ASP A 359 11.64 18.18 -0.29
C ASP A 359 10.94 19.52 -0.56
N HIS A 360 11.38 20.29 -1.56
CA HIS A 360 10.72 21.54 -1.92
C HIS A 360 9.26 21.32 -2.41
N ILE A 361 8.96 20.25 -3.16
CA ILE A 361 7.58 19.92 -3.52
C ILE A 361 6.76 19.54 -2.26
N MET A 362 7.37 18.85 -1.31
CA MET A 362 6.71 18.53 -0.04
C MET A 362 6.46 19.75 0.82
N GLU A 363 7.36 20.76 0.82
CA GLU A 363 7.12 22.07 1.46
C GLU A 363 5.92 22.79 0.82
N LEU A 364 5.84 22.84 -0.52
CA LEU A 364 4.68 23.42 -1.23
C LEU A 364 3.38 22.69 -0.88
N GLN A 365 3.42 21.37 -0.80
CA GLN A 365 2.25 20.59 -0.42
C GLN A 365 1.86 20.79 1.05
N ALA A 366 2.81 20.98 1.95
CA ALA A 366 2.52 21.28 3.35
C ALA A 366 1.69 22.58 3.50
N GLU A 367 2.03 23.63 2.75
CA GLU A 367 1.23 24.86 2.71
C GLU A 367 -0.19 24.61 2.18
N ILE A 368 -0.32 23.84 1.09
CA ILE A 368 -1.62 23.49 0.50
C ILE A 368 -2.45 22.62 1.47
N SER A 369 -1.81 21.67 2.13
CA SER A 369 -2.47 20.81 3.13
C SER A 369 -2.99 21.64 4.30
N ALA A 370 -2.18 22.52 4.86
CA ALA A 370 -2.59 23.40 5.95
C ALA A 370 -3.80 24.29 5.57
N GLU A 371 -3.82 24.87 4.35
CA GLU A 371 -4.97 25.62 3.85
C GLU A 371 -6.24 24.75 3.83
N LYS A 372 -6.14 23.53 3.28
CA LYS A 372 -7.27 22.60 3.11
C LYS A 372 -7.78 22.03 4.43
N GLU A 373 -6.87 21.72 5.35
CA GLU A 373 -7.26 21.23 6.68
C GLU A 373 -7.94 22.35 7.50
N ALA A 374 -7.44 23.60 7.42
CA ALA A 374 -8.08 24.74 8.06
C ALA A 374 -9.51 25.00 7.56
N GLU A 375 -9.81 24.71 6.28
CA GLU A 375 -11.17 24.83 5.73
C GLU A 375 -12.18 23.83 6.35
N LYS A 376 -11.70 22.78 7.01
CA LYS A 376 -12.54 21.77 7.66
C LYS A 376 -13.00 22.18 9.05
N VAL A 377 -12.36 23.15 9.68
CA VAL A 377 -12.72 23.64 11.03
C VAL A 377 -14.16 24.12 11.05
N GLY A 378 -14.90 23.69 12.07
CA GLY A 378 -16.33 23.96 12.25
C GLY A 378 -17.26 23.03 11.45
N LYS A 379 -16.73 22.08 10.67
CA LYS A 379 -17.54 21.09 9.95
C LYS A 379 -17.59 19.77 10.74
N THR A 380 -18.68 19.02 10.54
CA THR A 380 -18.88 17.69 11.13
C THR A 380 -18.71 16.63 10.06
N TYR A 381 -17.94 15.58 10.39
CA TYR A 381 -17.69 14.45 9.51
C TYR A 381 -18.06 13.14 10.21
N GLU A 382 -18.54 12.17 9.42
CA GLU A 382 -18.63 10.79 9.86
C GLU A 382 -17.21 10.18 9.86
N CYS A 383 -16.78 9.66 11.00
CA CYS A 383 -15.44 9.13 11.22
C CYS A 383 -15.50 7.74 11.85
N ILE A 384 -14.59 6.85 11.44
CA ILE A 384 -14.35 5.57 12.09
C ILE A 384 -13.27 5.74 13.15
N CYS A 385 -13.45 5.15 14.33
CA CYS A 385 -12.45 5.15 15.39
C CYS A 385 -11.43 4.03 15.16
N ASP A 386 -10.16 4.39 15.03
CA ASP A 386 -9.05 3.42 14.87
C ASP A 386 -8.51 2.93 16.23
N GLY A 387 -8.76 3.64 17.31
CA GLY A 387 -8.32 3.28 18.67
C GLY A 387 -7.75 4.47 19.42
N VAL A 388 -6.96 4.17 20.43
CA VAL A 388 -6.27 5.17 21.27
C VAL A 388 -4.81 5.21 20.89
N ASP A 389 -4.26 6.40 20.78
CA ASP A 389 -2.83 6.64 20.66
C ASP A 389 -2.19 6.49 22.07
N ASP A 390 -1.27 5.58 22.19
CA ASP A 390 -0.60 5.27 23.46
C ASP A 390 0.28 6.42 23.98
N GLU A 391 0.76 7.31 23.11
CA GLU A 391 1.63 8.42 23.49
C GLU A 391 0.82 9.62 24.02
N THR A 392 -0.25 9.98 23.31
CA THR A 392 -1.07 11.16 23.64
C THR A 392 -2.28 10.82 24.52
N GLY A 393 -2.72 9.56 24.53
CA GLY A 393 -3.95 9.11 25.17
C GLY A 393 -5.22 9.60 24.45
N MET A 394 -5.11 10.19 23.28
CA MET A 394 -6.25 10.64 22.47
C MET A 394 -6.77 9.51 21.58
N TYR A 395 -8.04 9.56 21.24
CA TYR A 395 -8.59 8.70 20.21
C TYR A 395 -8.16 9.19 18.83
N LEU A 396 -7.75 8.24 17.99
CA LEU A 396 -7.49 8.46 16.56
C LEU A 396 -8.72 8.04 15.77
N LEU A 397 -9.25 8.97 14.99
CA LEU A 397 -10.37 8.73 14.07
C LEU A 397 -9.96 9.10 12.65
N ARG A 398 -10.65 8.53 11.68
CA ARG A 398 -10.50 8.85 10.25
C ARG A 398 -11.85 9.13 9.62
N SER A 399 -11.90 10.13 8.76
CA SER A 399 -13.03 10.35 7.87
C SER A 399 -12.91 9.53 6.56
N ALA A 400 -13.91 9.60 5.72
CA ALA A 400 -13.85 9.02 4.37
C ALA A 400 -12.69 9.61 3.52
N ALA A 401 -12.16 10.78 3.89
CA ALA A 401 -11.06 11.47 3.22
C ALA A 401 -9.66 10.95 3.62
N ASP A 402 -9.58 10.02 4.58
CA ASP A 402 -8.31 9.61 5.17
C ASP A 402 -8.11 8.09 5.06
N CYS A 403 -7.03 7.67 4.41
CA CYS A 403 -6.64 6.26 4.29
C CYS A 403 -5.83 5.84 5.51
N PRO A 404 -6.12 4.69 6.15
CA PRO A 404 -5.36 4.24 7.31
C PRO A 404 -3.87 4.09 6.99
N GLU A 405 -3.02 4.42 7.96
CA GLU A 405 -1.55 4.29 7.93
C GLU A 405 -0.84 5.18 6.88
N ILE A 406 -1.58 5.92 6.05
CA ILE A 406 -1.01 6.71 4.95
C ILE A 406 -1.27 8.20 5.11
N ASP A 407 -2.50 8.57 5.51
CA ASP A 407 -2.93 9.95 5.63
C ASP A 407 -3.00 10.38 7.11
N GLY A 408 -3.30 11.65 7.38
CA GLY A 408 -3.46 12.18 8.73
C GLY A 408 -4.66 11.62 9.49
N SER A 409 -4.74 11.93 10.77
CA SER A 409 -5.78 11.47 11.69
C SER A 409 -6.58 12.63 12.26
N ILE A 410 -7.77 12.33 12.77
CA ILE A 410 -8.58 13.25 13.57
C ILE A 410 -8.40 12.85 15.04
N MET A 411 -7.73 13.70 15.81
CA MET A 411 -7.48 13.48 17.23
C MET A 411 -8.63 13.98 18.07
N THR A 412 -9.16 13.12 18.95
CA THR A 412 -10.30 13.42 19.81
C THR A 412 -9.97 13.13 21.27
N PRO A 413 -10.23 14.07 22.23
CA PRO A 413 -10.00 13.83 23.65
C PRO A 413 -10.81 12.65 24.18
N ALA A 414 -10.27 11.97 25.19
CA ALA A 414 -10.83 10.74 25.75
C ALA A 414 -11.88 10.96 26.86
N ASP A 415 -12.62 12.08 26.87
CA ASP A 415 -13.63 12.39 27.89
C ASP A 415 -14.79 11.37 27.91
N THR A 416 -15.07 10.76 26.76
CA THR A 416 -16.03 9.67 26.62
C THR A 416 -15.37 8.51 25.91
N PRO A 417 -15.44 7.26 26.44
CA PRO A 417 -14.84 6.12 25.77
C PRO A 417 -15.47 5.88 24.40
N LEU A 418 -14.61 5.83 23.35
CA LEU A 418 -15.01 5.46 22.00
C LEU A 418 -14.63 3.99 21.74
N GLU A 419 -15.42 3.31 20.92
CA GLU A 419 -15.17 1.92 20.55
C GLU A 419 -14.40 1.89 19.20
N ALA A 420 -13.27 1.19 19.17
CA ALA A 420 -12.54 0.97 17.92
C ALA A 420 -13.43 0.24 16.89
N GLY A 421 -13.43 0.73 15.66
CA GLY A 421 -14.27 0.23 14.56
C GLY A 421 -15.71 0.76 14.56
N ALA A 422 -16.14 1.54 15.57
CA ALA A 422 -17.42 2.22 15.53
C ALA A 422 -17.32 3.57 14.82
N PHE A 423 -18.45 4.02 14.27
CA PHE A 423 -18.57 5.31 13.59
C PHE A 423 -19.14 6.38 14.50
N TYR A 424 -18.60 7.59 14.39
CA TYR A 424 -18.98 8.75 15.16
C TYR A 424 -19.11 9.98 14.26
N ASN A 425 -20.05 10.88 14.58
CA ASN A 425 -20.04 12.23 14.04
C ASN A 425 -19.04 13.05 14.84
N VAL A 426 -18.04 13.60 14.16
CA VAL A 426 -16.96 14.38 14.78
C VAL A 426 -16.97 15.79 14.21
N THR A 427 -17.10 16.80 15.10
CA THR A 427 -16.97 18.20 14.74
C THR A 427 -15.54 18.64 14.93
N ILE A 428 -14.95 19.15 13.82
CA ILE A 428 -13.56 19.60 13.79
C ILE A 428 -13.47 20.96 14.49
N THR A 429 -12.56 21.08 15.44
CA THR A 429 -12.35 22.30 16.25
C THR A 429 -11.06 23.02 15.91
N ASP A 430 -10.04 22.28 15.44
CA ASP A 430 -8.72 22.82 15.08
C ASP A 430 -8.07 21.97 14.00
N ALA A 431 -7.05 22.49 13.35
CA ALA A 431 -6.32 21.84 12.26
C ALA A 431 -4.83 22.14 12.34
N ASP A 432 -4.01 21.13 12.12
CA ASP A 432 -2.58 21.25 11.86
C ASP A 432 -2.31 21.04 10.37
N THR A 433 -1.07 20.93 9.96
CA THR A 433 -0.66 20.74 8.56
C THR A 433 -1.29 19.49 7.93
N TYR A 434 -1.39 18.40 8.69
CA TYR A 434 -1.89 17.10 8.19
C TYR A 434 -2.98 16.49 9.07
N ASP A 435 -3.00 16.83 10.35
CA ASP A 435 -3.90 16.28 11.34
C ASP A 435 -5.00 17.27 11.73
N LEU A 436 -6.12 16.74 12.17
CA LEU A 436 -7.26 17.50 12.64
C LEU A 436 -7.51 17.22 14.12
N TYR A 437 -8.15 18.15 14.79
CA TYR A 437 -8.61 18.01 16.16
C TYR A 437 -10.11 18.21 16.21
N GLY A 438 -10.81 17.40 16.99
CA GLY A 438 -12.25 17.50 17.10
C GLY A 438 -12.79 16.82 18.33
N TYR A 439 -14.11 16.79 18.43
CA TYR A 439 -14.79 15.99 19.46
C TYR A 439 -15.92 15.16 18.83
N ALA A 440 -16.09 13.95 19.36
CA ALA A 440 -17.14 13.06 18.93
C ALA A 440 -18.47 13.46 19.59
N GLU A 441 -19.49 13.76 18.79
CA GLU A 441 -20.81 14.19 19.26
C GLU A 441 -21.72 13.01 19.58
N SER A 442 -21.81 12.06 18.65
CA SER A 442 -22.72 10.91 18.74
C SER A 442 -22.16 9.72 17.96
N LYS A 443 -22.40 8.53 18.51
CA LYS A 443 -22.20 7.28 17.76
C LYS A 443 -23.24 7.19 16.64
N VAL A 444 -22.77 6.86 15.45
CA VAL A 444 -23.64 6.65 14.28
C VAL A 444 -24.22 5.25 14.37
N GLU A 445 -25.55 5.13 14.29
CA GLU A 445 -26.23 3.82 14.25
C GLU A 445 -25.86 3.06 12.96
N GLU A 446 -25.71 1.74 13.08
CA GLU A 446 -25.37 0.85 11.95
C GLU A 446 -26.50 0.69 10.93
#